data_59877ca2a4170a1b6eae54b4a92a8f98
#
_entry.id   59877ca2a4170a1b6eae54b4a92a8f98
#
_cell.length_a   1.000
_cell.length_b   1.000
_cell.length_c   1.000
_cell.angle_alpha   90.00
_cell.angle_beta   90.00
_cell.angle_gamma   90.00
#
_symmetry.space_group_name_H-M   'P 1'
#
loop_
_entity.id
_entity.type
_entity.pdbx_description
1 polymer ?
#
loop_
_entity_poly.entity_id
_entity_poly.type
_entity_poly.pdbx_seq_one_letter_code
_entity_poly.pdbx_strand_id
1 'polypeptide(L)'
;METVLIVEDDRVYARTTTNWLVRNGINARYVLSVDAAKEFLDNHDVDLVLSDFRLNNGNGVELLEWMNTHGYRIPFLIMTGYGDIPGAVEAVKKGAVDYLPKPVQTEKVLGIIRKALECKKKDGNAKQRFYASKSPLALRLQEHIRLVAPVDTLSVLIRGASGTGKEYVARQVHALSGRADAPFIAVDCGVLPKELAASELFGHVKGSFTGASENRTGM
;
A
#
# COMPACT_ATOMS: atom_id res chain seq x y z
N MET A 1 -20.97 4.11 -8.62
CA MET A 1 -20.90 4.67 -7.25
C MET A 1 -19.83 3.88 -6.53
N GLU A 2 -18.82 4.53 -5.92
CA GLU A 2 -17.70 3.81 -5.31
C GLU A 2 -18.15 3.01 -4.10
N THR A 3 -17.72 1.75 -4.02
CA THR A 3 -18.12 0.82 -2.96
C THR A 3 -16.94 0.47 -2.07
N VAL A 4 -17.04 0.74 -0.78
CA VAL A 4 -16.09 0.34 0.26
C VAL A 4 -16.59 -0.94 0.93
N LEU A 5 -15.77 -1.99 0.93
CA LEU A 5 -16.02 -3.21 1.69
C LEU A 5 -15.33 -3.12 3.05
N ILE A 6 -16.09 -3.24 4.12
CA ILE A 6 -15.60 -3.31 5.50
C ILE A 6 -15.57 -4.77 5.92
N VAL A 7 -14.43 -5.23 6.44
CA VAL A 7 -14.25 -6.58 6.98
C VAL A 7 -13.96 -6.45 8.48
N GLU A 8 -14.93 -6.82 9.30
CA GLU A 8 -14.89 -6.59 10.74
C GLU A 8 -15.79 -7.61 11.43
N ASP A 9 -15.28 -8.37 12.39
CA ASP A 9 -16.02 -9.41 13.09
C ASP A 9 -16.96 -8.88 14.18
N ASP A 10 -16.65 -7.69 14.73
CA ASP A 10 -17.61 -6.97 15.58
C ASP A 10 -18.73 -6.36 14.74
N ARG A 11 -19.91 -7.02 14.78
CA ARG A 11 -21.09 -6.58 14.02
C ARG A 11 -21.53 -5.15 14.36
N VAL A 12 -21.38 -4.73 15.61
CA VAL A 12 -21.80 -3.38 16.07
C VAL A 12 -20.85 -2.35 15.48
N TYR A 13 -19.55 -2.61 15.56
CA TYR A 13 -18.53 -1.73 15.01
C TYR A 13 -18.62 -1.68 13.47
N ALA A 14 -18.76 -2.83 12.79
CA ALA A 14 -18.94 -2.92 11.35
C ALA A 14 -20.13 -2.07 10.86
N ARG A 15 -21.30 -2.23 11.50
CA ARG A 15 -22.51 -1.48 11.17
C ARG A 15 -22.37 0.02 11.44
N THR A 16 -21.74 0.38 12.56
CA THR A 16 -21.53 1.79 12.92
C THR A 16 -20.60 2.48 11.92
N THR A 17 -19.50 1.82 11.54
CA THR A 17 -18.55 2.31 10.55
C THR A 17 -19.20 2.41 9.16
N THR A 18 -19.97 1.42 8.75
CA THR A 18 -20.75 1.45 7.51
C THR A 18 -21.70 2.64 7.46
N ASN A 19 -22.52 2.83 8.50
CA ASN A 19 -23.47 3.91 8.59
C ASN A 19 -22.77 5.29 8.56
N TRP A 20 -21.62 5.39 9.20
CA TRP A 20 -20.82 6.62 9.19
C TRP A 20 -20.30 6.94 7.79
N LEU A 21 -19.75 5.97 7.05
CA LEU A 21 -19.32 6.14 5.67
C LEU A 21 -20.48 6.57 4.76
N VAL A 22 -21.63 5.90 4.87
CA VAL A 22 -22.82 6.23 4.07
C VAL A 22 -23.31 7.66 4.34
N ARG A 23 -23.34 8.10 5.60
CA ARG A 23 -23.68 9.49 5.95
C ARG A 23 -22.70 10.50 5.38
N ASN A 24 -21.46 10.11 5.12
CA ASN A 24 -20.44 10.93 4.48
C ASN A 24 -20.38 10.78 2.95
N GLY A 25 -21.41 10.17 2.35
CA GLY A 25 -21.58 10.07 0.89
C GLY A 25 -20.75 8.95 0.23
N ILE A 26 -20.22 7.98 1.01
CA ILE A 26 -19.47 6.84 0.52
C ILE A 26 -20.36 5.60 0.64
N ASN A 27 -20.64 4.91 -0.48
CA ASN A 27 -21.33 3.63 -0.42
C ASN A 27 -20.44 2.60 0.29
N ALA A 28 -20.98 1.92 1.29
CA ALA A 28 -20.25 0.95 2.07
C ALA A 28 -21.08 -0.31 2.35
N ARG A 29 -20.42 -1.44 2.38
CA ARG A 29 -20.96 -2.75 2.77
C ARG A 29 -20.03 -3.37 3.79
N TYR A 30 -20.54 -4.26 4.62
CA TYR A 30 -19.69 -4.97 5.57
C TYR A 30 -19.93 -6.48 5.51
N VAL A 31 -18.87 -7.21 5.84
CA VAL A 31 -18.85 -8.66 6.06
C VAL A 31 -18.11 -8.95 7.36
N LEU A 32 -18.36 -10.12 7.95
CA LEU A 32 -17.92 -10.43 9.31
C LEU A 32 -16.73 -11.42 9.38
N SER A 33 -16.21 -11.85 8.22
CA SER A 33 -15.11 -12.81 8.17
C SER A 33 -14.31 -12.68 6.88
N VAL A 34 -13.10 -13.26 6.88
CA VAL A 34 -12.24 -13.34 5.68
C VAL A 34 -12.93 -14.10 4.55
N ASP A 35 -13.58 -15.22 4.84
CA ASP A 35 -14.23 -16.04 3.82
C ASP A 35 -15.42 -15.32 3.19
N ALA A 36 -16.23 -14.63 3.99
CA ALA A 36 -17.31 -13.80 3.47
C ALA A 36 -16.78 -12.63 2.63
N ALA A 37 -15.58 -12.10 2.96
CA ALA A 37 -14.94 -11.06 2.16
C ALA A 37 -14.48 -11.59 0.80
N LYS A 38 -13.88 -12.78 0.74
CA LYS A 38 -13.49 -13.44 -0.51
C LYS A 38 -14.71 -13.67 -1.41
N GLU A 39 -15.77 -14.27 -0.87
CA GLU A 39 -17.03 -14.50 -1.61
C GLU A 39 -17.65 -13.17 -2.10
N PHE A 40 -17.60 -12.13 -1.29
CA PHE A 40 -18.12 -10.82 -1.71
C PHE A 40 -17.30 -10.22 -2.83
N LEU A 41 -15.97 -10.29 -2.76
CA LEU A 41 -15.04 -9.77 -3.79
C LEU A 41 -15.19 -10.51 -5.12
N ASP A 42 -15.46 -11.81 -5.09
CA ASP A 42 -15.69 -12.61 -6.31
C ASP A 42 -17.00 -12.25 -7.03
N ASN A 43 -18.00 -11.73 -6.31
CA ASN A 43 -19.34 -11.49 -6.83
C ASN A 43 -19.71 -10.00 -7.00
N HIS A 44 -18.88 -9.08 -6.50
CA HIS A 44 -19.22 -7.64 -6.49
C HIS A 44 -17.99 -6.78 -6.80
N ASP A 45 -18.25 -5.66 -7.48
CA ASP A 45 -17.24 -4.63 -7.69
C ASP A 45 -16.99 -3.85 -6.40
N VAL A 46 -15.75 -3.88 -5.93
CA VAL A 46 -15.28 -3.18 -4.75
C VAL A 46 -14.18 -2.19 -5.13
N ASP A 47 -14.24 -0.99 -4.58
CA ASP A 47 -13.30 0.08 -4.89
C ASP A 47 -12.25 0.29 -3.80
N LEU A 48 -12.53 -0.14 -2.58
CA LEU A 48 -11.60 -0.10 -1.45
C LEU A 48 -12.01 -1.15 -0.44
N VAL A 49 -11.02 -1.83 0.15
CA VAL A 49 -11.23 -2.73 1.30
C VAL A 49 -10.69 -2.05 2.55
N LEU A 50 -11.52 -2.04 3.59
CA LEU A 50 -11.19 -1.56 4.94
C LEU A 50 -11.35 -2.74 5.89
N SER A 51 -10.25 -3.39 6.29
CA SER A 51 -10.27 -4.61 7.10
C SER A 51 -9.74 -4.39 8.49
N ASP A 52 -10.36 -5.00 9.48
CA ASP A 52 -9.70 -5.15 10.78
C ASP A 52 -8.44 -5.99 10.61
N PHE A 53 -7.44 -5.68 11.42
CA PHE A 53 -6.21 -6.48 11.53
C PHE A 53 -6.51 -7.85 12.14
N ARG A 54 -7.30 -7.91 13.22
CA ARG A 54 -7.71 -9.14 13.89
C ARG A 54 -9.14 -9.51 13.53
N LEU A 55 -9.32 -10.70 13.01
CA LEU A 55 -10.63 -11.28 12.70
C LEU A 55 -10.73 -12.65 13.37
N ASN A 56 -11.92 -13.06 13.82
CA ASN A 56 -12.13 -14.33 14.53
C ASN A 56 -11.64 -15.57 13.74
N ASN A 57 -11.71 -15.53 12.39
CA ASN A 57 -11.30 -16.62 11.50
C ASN A 57 -10.18 -16.20 10.56
N GLY A 58 -9.06 -15.71 11.10
CA GLY A 58 -7.92 -15.23 10.33
C GLY A 58 -7.55 -13.79 10.66
N ASN A 59 -6.84 -13.14 9.77
CA ASN A 59 -6.45 -11.74 9.94
C ASN A 59 -6.54 -10.97 8.62
N GLY A 60 -6.57 -9.64 8.72
CA GLY A 60 -6.66 -8.76 7.55
C GLY A 60 -5.48 -8.89 6.59
N VAL A 61 -4.30 -9.32 7.07
CA VAL A 61 -3.10 -9.53 6.24
C VAL A 61 -3.27 -10.78 5.35
N GLU A 62 -3.88 -11.84 5.86
CA GLU A 62 -4.20 -13.04 5.05
C GLU A 62 -5.17 -12.71 3.91
N LEU A 63 -6.16 -11.85 4.17
CA LEU A 63 -7.06 -11.39 3.12
C LEU A 63 -6.30 -10.57 2.05
N LEU A 64 -5.40 -9.68 2.47
CA LEU A 64 -4.56 -8.89 1.56
C LEU A 64 -3.67 -9.79 0.70
N GLU A 65 -3.01 -10.80 1.29
CA GLU A 65 -2.18 -11.76 0.56
C GLU A 65 -3.00 -12.57 -0.44
N TRP A 66 -4.18 -13.02 -0.02
CA TRP A 66 -5.11 -13.72 -0.92
C TRP A 66 -5.52 -12.81 -2.09
N MET A 67 -5.87 -11.56 -1.84
CA MET A 67 -6.20 -10.58 -2.88
C MET A 67 -5.02 -10.39 -3.86
N ASN A 68 -3.81 -10.24 -3.35
CA ASN A 68 -2.61 -10.07 -4.17
C ASN A 68 -2.36 -11.30 -5.07
N THR A 69 -2.49 -12.51 -4.53
CA THR A 69 -2.28 -13.77 -5.29
C THR A 69 -3.37 -14.01 -6.33
N HIS A 70 -4.58 -13.49 -6.14
CA HIS A 70 -5.70 -13.58 -7.08
C HIS A 70 -5.79 -12.39 -8.04
N GLY A 71 -4.80 -11.49 -8.01
CA GLY A 71 -4.70 -10.38 -8.97
C GLY A 71 -5.63 -9.20 -8.69
N TYR A 72 -6.26 -9.13 -7.53
CA TYR A 72 -7.04 -7.97 -7.12
C TYR A 72 -6.13 -6.74 -6.93
N ARG A 73 -6.45 -5.65 -7.60
CA ARG A 73 -5.75 -4.36 -7.49
C ARG A 73 -6.66 -3.32 -6.82
N ILE A 74 -7.18 -3.69 -5.68
CA ILE A 74 -8.09 -2.85 -4.90
C ILE A 74 -7.29 -2.26 -3.74
N PRO A 75 -7.32 -0.93 -3.51
CA PRO A 75 -6.69 -0.31 -2.35
C PRO A 75 -7.16 -0.98 -1.05
N PHE A 76 -6.22 -1.33 -0.20
CA PHE A 76 -6.47 -2.03 1.05
C PHE A 76 -5.98 -1.20 2.23
N LEU A 77 -6.87 -0.91 3.16
CA LEU A 77 -6.57 -0.21 4.41
C LEU A 77 -6.80 -1.16 5.59
N ILE A 78 -5.90 -1.14 6.56
CA ILE A 78 -6.05 -1.93 7.80
C ILE A 78 -6.52 -1.04 8.93
N MET A 79 -7.54 -1.49 9.66
CA MET A 79 -7.94 -0.95 10.95
C MET A 79 -7.20 -1.68 12.05
N THR A 80 -6.69 -0.96 13.04
CA THR A 80 -5.92 -1.56 14.14
C THR A 80 -6.28 -0.96 15.48
N GLY A 81 -6.35 -1.80 16.51
CA GLY A 81 -6.40 -1.35 17.91
C GLY A 81 -5.03 -0.88 18.41
N TYR A 82 -5.00 -0.23 19.56
CA TYR A 82 -3.79 0.37 20.14
C TYR A 82 -2.61 -0.59 20.40
N GLY A 83 -2.80 -1.91 20.32
CA GLY A 83 -1.76 -2.92 20.57
C GLY A 83 -1.15 -3.57 19.33
N ASP A 84 -1.65 -3.29 18.13
CA ASP A 84 -1.33 -4.05 16.91
C ASP A 84 -0.47 -3.27 15.89
N ILE A 85 0.24 -2.25 16.33
CA ILE A 85 1.10 -1.41 15.48
C ILE A 85 2.16 -2.23 14.70
N PRO A 86 2.86 -3.21 15.30
CA PRO A 86 3.81 -4.03 14.55
C PRO A 86 3.19 -4.79 13.38
N GLY A 87 2.01 -5.38 13.59
CA GLY A 87 1.28 -6.09 12.54
C GLY A 87 0.73 -5.17 11.46
N ALA A 88 0.33 -3.96 11.81
CA ALA A 88 -0.09 -2.94 10.86
C ALA A 88 1.06 -2.50 9.93
N VAL A 89 2.27 -2.37 10.48
CA VAL A 89 3.49 -2.08 9.68
C VAL A 89 3.80 -3.24 8.72
N GLU A 90 3.63 -4.49 9.17
CA GLU A 90 3.77 -5.65 8.29
C GLU A 90 2.77 -5.64 7.14
N ALA A 91 1.53 -5.27 7.41
CA ALA A 91 0.50 -5.16 6.38
C ALA A 91 0.86 -4.13 5.30
N VAL A 92 1.41 -2.99 5.69
CA VAL A 92 1.89 -1.97 4.72
C VAL A 92 3.04 -2.53 3.88
N LYS A 93 3.98 -3.29 4.47
CA LYS A 93 5.04 -3.98 3.72
C LYS A 93 4.50 -4.99 2.71
N LYS A 94 3.35 -5.60 2.98
CA LYS A 94 2.66 -6.56 2.10
C LYS A 94 1.73 -5.90 1.06
N GLY A 95 1.67 -4.56 1.02
CA GLY A 95 0.94 -3.82 -0.01
C GLY A 95 -0.34 -3.14 0.47
N ALA A 96 -0.63 -3.10 1.77
CA ALA A 96 -1.68 -2.20 2.27
C ALA A 96 -1.28 -0.74 2.00
N VAL A 97 -2.27 0.08 1.64
CA VAL A 97 -2.05 1.52 1.36
C VAL A 97 -1.65 2.27 2.62
N ASP A 98 -2.30 1.94 3.75
CA ASP A 98 -2.03 2.56 5.05
C ASP A 98 -2.73 1.74 6.16
N TYR A 99 -2.45 2.11 7.41
CA TYR A 99 -3.17 1.59 8.57
C TYR A 99 -3.89 2.71 9.32
N LEU A 100 -5.03 2.39 9.90
CA LEU A 100 -5.92 3.34 10.57
C LEU A 100 -6.15 2.90 12.01
N PRO A 101 -5.75 3.70 13.00
CA PRO A 101 -6.07 3.39 14.39
C PRO A 101 -7.57 3.50 14.64
N LYS A 102 -8.15 2.53 15.34
CA LYS A 102 -9.53 2.60 15.82
C LYS A 102 -9.64 3.65 16.96
N PRO A 103 -10.71 4.47 17.01
CA PRO A 103 -11.87 4.48 16.14
C PRO A 103 -11.63 5.20 14.80
N VAL A 104 -12.14 4.61 13.71
CA VAL A 104 -11.94 5.13 12.35
C VAL A 104 -12.93 6.24 11.94
N GLN A 105 -13.93 6.55 12.76
CA GLN A 105 -14.98 7.54 12.46
C GLN A 105 -14.47 8.98 12.69
N THR A 106 -13.42 9.39 11.98
CA THR A 106 -12.82 10.72 12.10
C THR A 106 -12.67 11.37 10.73
N GLU A 107 -12.71 12.70 10.67
CA GLU A 107 -12.48 13.47 9.45
C GLU A 107 -11.13 13.13 8.78
N LYS A 108 -10.10 12.87 9.60
CA LYS A 108 -8.78 12.48 9.09
C LYS A 108 -8.85 11.18 8.31
N VAL A 109 -9.54 10.16 8.85
CA VAL A 109 -9.70 8.85 8.20
C VAL A 109 -10.55 8.97 6.94
N LEU A 110 -11.59 9.79 6.97
CA LEU A 110 -12.42 10.08 5.80
C LEU A 110 -11.57 10.64 4.64
N GLY A 111 -10.64 11.55 4.96
CA GLY A 111 -9.68 12.09 3.99
C GLY A 111 -8.78 11.02 3.39
N ILE A 112 -8.28 10.06 4.20
CA ILE A 112 -7.45 8.94 3.73
C ILE A 112 -8.27 8.02 2.81
N ILE A 113 -9.49 7.66 3.20
CA ILE A 113 -10.38 6.82 2.38
C ILE A 113 -10.67 7.48 1.04
N ARG A 114 -11.05 8.77 1.02
CA ARG A 114 -11.29 9.51 -0.23
C ARG A 114 -10.07 9.56 -1.13
N LYS A 115 -8.90 9.83 -0.56
CA LYS A 115 -7.64 9.82 -1.31
C LYS A 115 -7.32 8.45 -1.91
N ALA A 116 -7.54 7.36 -1.18
CA ALA A 116 -7.34 6.01 -1.67
C ALA A 116 -8.31 5.65 -2.82
N LEU A 117 -9.57 6.07 -2.72
CA LEU A 117 -10.57 5.92 -3.79
C LEU A 117 -10.22 6.74 -5.04
N GLU A 118 -9.72 7.98 -4.86
CA GLU A 118 -9.26 8.82 -5.98
C GLU A 118 -8.03 8.22 -6.68
N CYS A 119 -7.11 7.61 -5.92
CA CYS A 119 -5.96 6.91 -6.49
C CYS A 119 -6.42 5.74 -7.38
N LYS A 120 -7.39 4.93 -6.94
CA LYS A 120 -7.97 3.86 -7.78
C LYS A 120 -8.58 4.39 -9.07
N LYS A 121 -9.26 5.54 -9.05
CA LYS A 121 -9.79 6.16 -10.28
C LYS A 121 -8.66 6.52 -11.26
N LYS A 122 -7.53 6.95 -10.74
CA LYS A 122 -6.35 7.25 -11.56
C LYS A 122 -5.69 5.97 -12.06
N ASP A 123 -5.64 4.91 -11.23
CA ASP A 123 -5.04 3.62 -11.56
C ASP A 123 -5.99 2.69 -12.33
N GLY A 124 -7.30 2.74 -12.13
CA GLY A 124 -8.31 1.95 -12.86
C GLY A 124 -8.46 2.34 -14.35
N ASN A 125 -7.98 3.53 -14.73
CA ASN A 125 -7.76 3.94 -16.12
C ASN A 125 -6.28 3.86 -16.53
N ALA A 126 -5.44 3.45 -15.63
CA ALA A 126 -4.03 3.21 -15.80
C ALA A 126 -3.76 1.69 -15.92
N LYS A 127 -4.19 1.08 -17.02
CA LYS A 127 -3.17 0.53 -17.91
C LYS A 127 -2.17 1.66 -18.04
N GLN A 128 -1.08 1.62 -17.27
CA GLN A 128 0.03 2.56 -17.27
C GLN A 128 -0.08 3.56 -18.45
N ARG A 129 -0.98 4.53 -18.36
CA ARG A 129 -0.89 5.70 -19.19
C ARG A 129 0.33 6.41 -18.61
N PHE A 130 1.49 5.93 -19.09
CA PHE A 130 2.62 6.78 -19.21
C PHE A 130 2.06 8.09 -19.71
N TYR A 131 2.13 9.14 -18.93
CA TYR A 131 2.04 10.46 -19.51
C TYR A 131 3.21 10.54 -20.46
N ALA A 132 3.00 10.02 -21.67
CA ALA A 132 3.91 10.21 -22.77
C ALA A 132 3.82 11.69 -23.10
N SER A 133 4.49 12.50 -22.26
CA SER A 133 4.74 13.87 -22.62
C SER A 133 5.39 13.81 -23.99
N LYS A 134 4.74 14.41 -24.97
CA LYS A 134 5.25 14.47 -26.34
C LYS A 134 6.40 15.49 -26.47
N SER A 135 6.89 16.01 -25.33
CA SER A 135 8.03 16.91 -25.35
C SER A 135 9.29 16.16 -25.75
N PRO A 136 10.20 16.77 -26.52
CA PRO A 136 11.46 16.13 -26.93
C PRO A 136 12.29 15.63 -25.74
N LEU A 137 12.25 16.34 -24.61
CA LEU A 137 12.94 15.96 -23.37
C LEU A 137 12.35 14.70 -22.74
N ALA A 138 11.03 14.55 -22.72
CA ALA A 138 10.38 13.38 -22.19
C ALA A 138 10.62 12.14 -23.07
N LEU A 139 10.65 12.30 -24.38
CA LEU A 139 10.99 11.22 -25.30
C LEU A 139 12.43 10.72 -25.07
N ARG A 140 13.40 11.63 -24.94
CA ARG A 140 14.78 11.28 -24.58
C ARG A 140 14.87 10.57 -23.23
N LEU A 141 14.12 11.03 -22.22
CA LEU A 141 14.08 10.37 -20.91
C LEU A 141 13.54 8.94 -21.03
N GLN A 142 12.50 8.71 -21.82
CA GLN A 142 11.97 7.37 -22.07
C GLN A 142 12.98 6.46 -22.80
N GLU A 143 13.74 6.99 -23.76
CA GLU A 143 14.83 6.25 -24.38
C GLU A 143 15.89 5.84 -23.35
N HIS A 144 16.32 6.76 -22.49
CA HIS A 144 17.28 6.45 -21.43
C HIS A 144 16.75 5.38 -20.47
N ILE A 145 15.48 5.47 -20.06
CA ILE A 145 14.86 4.45 -19.21
C ILE A 145 14.89 3.07 -19.89
N ARG A 146 14.53 2.98 -21.16
CA ARG A 146 14.55 1.71 -21.93
C ARG A 146 15.96 1.13 -22.08
N LEU A 147 16.97 1.97 -22.15
CA LEU A 147 18.38 1.53 -22.28
C LEU A 147 18.92 1.02 -20.94
N VAL A 148 18.59 1.66 -19.81
CA VAL A 148 19.17 1.30 -18.50
C VAL A 148 18.37 0.23 -17.77
N ALA A 149 17.06 0.16 -17.97
CA ALA A 149 16.18 -0.75 -17.22
C ALA A 149 16.53 -2.25 -17.36
N PRO A 150 16.92 -2.78 -18.55
CA PRO A 150 17.28 -4.18 -18.69
C PRO A 150 18.63 -4.56 -18.07
N VAL A 151 19.44 -3.59 -17.63
CA VAL A 151 20.79 -3.84 -17.13
C VAL A 151 20.76 -3.99 -15.60
N ASP A 152 20.66 -5.22 -15.12
CA ASP A 152 20.45 -5.54 -13.70
C ASP A 152 21.60 -5.14 -12.75
N THR A 153 22.78 -4.88 -13.28
CA THR A 153 23.99 -4.55 -12.50
C THR A 153 24.21 -3.04 -12.35
N LEU A 154 23.38 -2.20 -13.00
CA LEU A 154 23.53 -0.76 -12.96
C LEU A 154 22.78 -0.13 -11.78
N SER A 155 23.49 0.72 -11.03
CA SER A 155 22.86 1.66 -10.10
C SER A 155 22.43 2.93 -10.85
N VAL A 156 21.17 3.30 -10.77
CA VAL A 156 20.60 4.45 -11.47
C VAL A 156 20.43 5.63 -10.52
N LEU A 157 21.09 6.75 -10.78
CA LEU A 157 20.91 8.01 -10.06
C LEU A 157 19.92 8.92 -10.81
N ILE A 158 18.76 9.20 -10.20
CA ILE A 158 17.74 10.09 -10.75
C ILE A 158 17.80 11.44 -10.03
N ARG A 159 18.14 12.51 -10.78
CA ARG A 159 18.26 13.88 -10.24
C ARG A 159 17.17 14.78 -10.82
N GLY A 160 16.70 15.72 -10.00
CA GLY A 160 15.70 16.72 -10.40
C GLY A 160 15.15 17.47 -9.20
N ALA A 161 14.49 18.61 -9.42
CA ALA A 161 13.83 19.40 -8.39
C ALA A 161 12.70 18.59 -7.70
N SER A 162 12.21 19.08 -6.55
CA SER A 162 11.05 18.45 -5.89
C SER A 162 9.82 18.51 -6.82
N GLY A 163 9.02 17.46 -6.82
CA GLY A 163 7.79 17.38 -7.65
C GLY A 163 8.00 17.06 -9.14
N THR A 164 9.24 16.88 -9.63
CA THR A 164 9.51 16.60 -11.06
C THR A 164 9.23 15.17 -11.51
N GLY A 165 8.70 14.30 -10.64
CA GLY A 165 8.36 12.92 -11.00
C GLY A 165 9.51 11.93 -10.92
N LYS A 166 10.54 12.16 -10.08
CA LYS A 166 11.67 11.23 -9.90
C LYS A 166 11.23 9.82 -9.51
N GLU A 167 10.26 9.71 -8.60
CA GLU A 167 9.70 8.42 -8.19
C GLU A 167 9.01 7.69 -9.36
N TYR A 168 8.31 8.44 -10.19
CA TYR A 168 7.72 7.90 -11.41
C TYR A 168 8.79 7.29 -12.33
N VAL A 169 9.92 7.97 -12.54
CA VAL A 169 11.04 7.46 -13.35
C VAL A 169 11.62 6.19 -12.72
N ALA A 170 11.80 6.14 -11.39
CA ALA A 170 12.29 4.96 -10.68
C ALA A 170 11.38 3.75 -10.87
N ARG A 171 10.07 3.94 -10.72
CA ARG A 171 9.06 2.89 -10.98
C ARG A 171 9.06 2.41 -12.43
N GLN A 172 9.32 3.31 -13.39
CA GLN A 172 9.43 2.96 -14.80
C GLN A 172 10.67 2.09 -15.08
N VAL A 173 11.81 2.44 -14.50
CA VAL A 173 13.03 1.63 -14.59
C VAL A 173 12.76 0.23 -14.02
N HIS A 174 12.12 0.13 -12.86
CA HIS A 174 11.77 -1.16 -12.25
C HIS A 174 10.80 -1.96 -13.14
N ALA A 175 9.74 -1.35 -13.64
CA ALA A 175 8.72 -2.02 -14.46
C ALA A 175 9.25 -2.54 -15.81
N LEU A 176 10.36 -1.97 -16.33
CA LEU A 176 11.02 -2.40 -17.55
C LEU A 176 12.28 -3.23 -17.32
N SER A 177 12.64 -3.50 -16.06
CA SER A 177 13.80 -4.31 -15.69
C SER A 177 13.48 -5.80 -15.70
N GLY A 178 14.52 -6.64 -15.69
CA GLY A 178 14.39 -8.10 -15.47
C GLY A 178 13.80 -8.48 -14.10
N ARG A 179 13.60 -7.51 -13.21
CA ARG A 179 13.03 -7.67 -11.85
C ARG A 179 11.64 -7.03 -11.71
N ALA A 180 10.92 -6.84 -12.80
CA ALA A 180 9.59 -6.20 -12.78
C ALA A 180 8.57 -6.92 -11.88
N ASP A 181 8.72 -8.24 -11.71
CA ASP A 181 7.85 -9.06 -10.85
C ASP A 181 8.31 -9.06 -9.37
N ALA A 182 9.49 -8.51 -9.07
CA ALA A 182 9.98 -8.39 -7.71
C ALA A 182 9.38 -7.16 -6.99
N PRO A 183 9.32 -7.13 -5.65
CA PRO A 183 8.79 -5.99 -4.92
C PRO A 183 9.65 -4.73 -5.14
N PHE A 184 8.98 -3.58 -5.42
CA PHE A 184 9.61 -2.27 -5.47
C PHE A 184 9.59 -1.65 -4.07
N ILE A 185 10.74 -1.58 -3.41
CA ILE A 185 10.88 -1.02 -2.07
C ILE A 185 11.36 0.43 -2.17
N ALA A 186 10.51 1.38 -1.77
CA ALA A 186 10.87 2.79 -1.71
C ALA A 186 11.22 3.17 -0.26
N VAL A 187 12.39 3.77 -0.06
CA VAL A 187 12.88 4.21 1.25
C VAL A 187 13.09 5.72 1.23
N ASP A 188 12.38 6.44 2.11
CA ASP A 188 12.64 7.86 2.33
C ASP A 188 13.74 8.05 3.38
N CYS A 189 14.96 8.30 2.92
CA CYS A 189 16.11 8.52 3.79
C CYS A 189 15.98 9.79 4.67
N GLY A 190 15.07 10.72 4.34
CA GLY A 190 14.82 11.91 5.14
C GLY A 190 14.04 11.64 6.42
N VAL A 191 13.28 10.53 6.45
CA VAL A 191 12.48 10.11 7.61
C VAL A 191 13.25 9.12 8.51
N LEU A 192 14.29 8.48 7.99
CA LEU A 192 15.09 7.51 8.76
C LEU A 192 15.99 8.22 9.76
N PRO A 193 15.87 7.93 11.07
CA PRO A 193 16.85 8.39 12.07
C PRO A 193 18.24 7.89 11.69
N LYS A 194 19.25 8.77 11.72
CA LYS A 194 20.62 8.43 11.32
C LYS A 194 21.19 7.23 12.08
N GLU A 195 20.85 7.13 13.35
CA GLU A 195 21.29 6.06 14.27
C GLU A 195 20.69 4.70 13.93
N LEU A 196 19.51 4.69 13.31
CA LEU A 196 18.77 3.47 12.97
C LEU A 196 18.86 3.10 11.48
N ALA A 197 19.34 4.01 10.63
CA ALA A 197 19.34 3.82 9.18
C ALA A 197 20.05 2.53 8.74
N ALA A 198 21.21 2.23 9.30
CA ALA A 198 21.96 1.00 9.01
C ALA A 198 21.15 -0.25 9.41
N SER A 199 20.54 -0.22 10.59
CA SER A 199 19.70 -1.31 11.11
C SER A 199 18.44 -1.54 10.29
N GLU A 200 17.80 -0.47 9.84
CA GLU A 200 16.58 -0.54 9.01
C GLU A 200 16.90 -1.07 7.60
N LEU A 201 17.99 -0.61 6.99
CA LEU A 201 18.37 -1.00 5.63
C LEU A 201 18.99 -2.38 5.54
N PHE A 202 19.91 -2.73 6.47
CA PHE A 202 20.72 -3.94 6.38
C PHE A 202 20.42 -4.97 7.47
N GLY A 203 19.56 -4.62 8.43
CA GLY A 203 19.31 -5.47 9.59
C GLY A 203 20.42 -5.42 10.64
N HIS A 204 20.22 -6.14 11.73
CA HIS A 204 21.21 -6.29 12.79
C HIS A 204 21.05 -7.61 13.54
N VAL A 205 22.12 -8.06 14.18
CA VAL A 205 22.12 -9.20 15.11
C VAL A 205 21.90 -8.68 16.52
N LYS A 206 21.23 -9.46 17.36
CA LYS A 206 21.07 -9.16 18.79
C LYS A 206 22.43 -8.82 19.44
N GLY A 207 22.47 -7.72 20.17
CA GLY A 207 23.65 -7.25 20.88
C GLY A 207 24.66 -6.43 20.05
N SER A 208 24.36 -6.11 18.77
CA SER A 208 25.28 -5.34 17.92
C SER A 208 25.40 -3.85 18.33
N PHE A 209 24.41 -3.31 19.04
CA PHE A 209 24.45 -1.97 19.64
C PHE A 209 23.54 -1.90 20.87
N THR A 210 23.66 -0.82 21.65
CA THR A 210 22.79 -0.58 22.83
C THR A 210 21.33 -0.39 22.37
N GLY A 211 20.47 -1.38 22.71
CA GLY A 211 19.07 -1.42 22.29
C GLY A 211 18.76 -2.53 21.25
N ALA A 212 19.74 -3.23 20.73
CA ALA A 212 19.54 -4.39 19.87
C ALA A 212 19.11 -5.65 20.68
N SER A 213 17.83 -5.70 21.05
CA SER A 213 17.27 -6.78 21.89
C SER A 213 17.02 -8.07 21.12
N GLU A 214 16.87 -8.01 19.78
CA GLU A 214 16.52 -9.13 18.90
C GLU A 214 17.28 -9.05 17.59
N ASN A 215 17.33 -10.17 16.84
CA ASN A 215 17.81 -10.16 15.46
C ASN A 215 16.76 -9.49 14.55
N ARG A 216 17.19 -8.61 13.66
CA ARG A 216 16.29 -7.95 12.69
C ARG A 216 16.85 -8.07 11.28
N THR A 217 16.02 -8.52 10.36
CA THR A 217 16.34 -8.51 8.92
C THR A 217 16.15 -7.11 8.38
N GLY A 218 17.02 -6.65 7.48
CA GLY A 218 16.85 -5.38 6.76
C GLY A 218 15.68 -5.39 5.78
N MET A 219 15.42 -4.22 5.17
CA MET A 219 14.38 -4.05 4.14
C MET A 219 14.69 -4.83 2.88
#